data_f5c200d3502f86bc271593fc957c07c7
#
_entry.id   f5c200d3502f86bc271593fc957c07c7
#
_cell.length_a   1.000
_cell.length_b   1.000
_cell.length_c   1.000
_cell.angle_alpha   90.00
_cell.angle_beta   90.00
_cell.angle_gamma   90.00
#
_symmetry.space_group_name_H-M   'P 1'
#
loop_
_entity.id
_entity.type
_entity.pdbx_description
1 polymer ?
#
loop_
_entity_poly.entity_id
_entity_poly.type
_entity_poly.pdbx_seq_one_letter_code
_entity_poly.pdbx_strand_id
1 'polypeptide(L)'
;SDHRRQRQMCIRDSYNTHMKNEIVTFDRDPNNYKHWELLIEGSRATIFLDVAENEGIRPGYELKLNSYDLGVDIELNDIIQRIRFEQPQVKVVVITSKQEKNFSAGANIYMLGMSEHSWKVNFCKFTNETRNGFEDSSNSGSLKFIAAVNGICAGGGYEVALACDEILLVDDRSSTVSLPEVPLLGVLPGTGGLTRLTDKRKVRKDIADIFCTNADGVRGKKALDWNLVDHIAPPSKFNSLIDERVSFLESKVKPVSYTHLTLPTMIGV
;
A
#
# COMPACT_ATOMS: atom_id res chain seq x y z
N SER A 1 13.91 -26.12 25.20
CA SER A 1 13.36 -26.63 23.92
C SER A 1 11.85 -26.82 23.92
N ASP A 2 11.22 -27.02 25.09
CA ASP A 2 9.78 -27.28 25.16
C ASP A 2 8.89 -26.04 25.03
N HIS A 3 9.33 -24.89 25.49
CA HIS A 3 8.53 -23.67 25.41
C HIS A 3 8.30 -23.17 23.97
N ARG A 4 9.18 -23.47 23.02
CA ARG A 4 8.95 -23.15 21.60
C ARG A 4 7.91 -24.05 20.94
N ARG A 5 7.93 -25.35 21.29
CA ARG A 5 6.92 -26.34 20.82
C ARG A 5 5.54 -26.04 21.42
N GLN A 6 5.46 -25.67 22.69
CA GLN A 6 4.20 -25.28 23.32
C GLN A 6 3.60 -24.03 22.73
N ARG A 7 4.38 -22.97 22.41
CA ARG A 7 3.85 -21.78 21.73
C ARG A 7 3.35 -22.08 20.31
N GLN A 8 4.04 -22.95 19.57
CA GLN A 8 3.57 -23.38 18.24
C GLN A 8 2.34 -24.30 18.32
N MET A 9 2.22 -25.13 19.34
CA MET A 9 1.02 -25.95 19.55
C MET A 9 -0.17 -25.12 20.01
N CYS A 10 -0.01 -24.18 20.95
CA CYS A 10 -1.12 -23.30 21.38
C CYS A 10 -1.68 -22.43 20.25
N ILE A 11 -0.86 -22.05 19.27
CA ILE A 11 -1.34 -21.35 18.07
C ILE A 11 -2.05 -22.30 17.10
N ARG A 12 -1.72 -23.60 17.07
CA ARG A 12 -2.38 -24.60 16.22
C ARG A 12 -3.72 -25.12 16.75
N ASP A 13 -3.87 -25.22 18.06
CA ASP A 13 -5.02 -25.96 18.63
C ASP A 13 -6.20 -25.07 19.06
N SER A 14 -6.03 -23.74 19.12
CA SER A 14 -7.10 -22.83 19.58
C SER A 14 -7.99 -22.27 18.46
N TYR A 15 -7.74 -22.56 17.19
CA TYR A 15 -8.48 -21.97 16.06
C TYR A 15 -9.05 -23.01 15.08
N ASN A 16 -9.49 -24.16 15.55
CA ASN A 16 -10.24 -25.13 14.72
C ASN A 16 -11.74 -24.77 14.64
N THR A 17 -12.07 -23.49 14.53
CA THR A 17 -13.36 -23.08 13.95
C THR A 17 -13.17 -23.01 12.44
N HIS A 18 -13.56 -24.06 11.74
CA HIS A 18 -13.69 -24.05 10.27
C HIS A 18 -14.53 -22.84 9.90
N MET A 19 -13.88 -21.76 9.47
CA MET A 19 -14.61 -20.68 8.80
C MET A 19 -15.24 -21.31 7.57
N LYS A 20 -16.56 -21.37 7.52
CA LYS A 20 -17.31 -21.72 6.30
C LYS A 20 -16.71 -20.88 5.18
N ASN A 21 -16.46 -21.49 4.02
CA ASN A 21 -16.00 -20.80 2.82
C ASN A 21 -17.05 -19.75 2.41
N GLU A 22 -17.03 -18.61 3.07
CA GLU A 22 -17.86 -17.48 2.66
C GLU A 22 -17.32 -16.97 1.34
N ILE A 23 -18.24 -16.87 0.37
CA ILE A 23 -17.91 -16.38 -0.97
C ILE A 23 -17.58 -14.87 -0.85
N VAL A 24 -16.38 -14.51 -1.24
CA VAL A 24 -15.97 -13.11 -1.36
C VAL A 24 -16.41 -12.57 -2.71
N THR A 25 -17.17 -11.48 -2.71
CA THR A 25 -17.50 -10.76 -3.94
C THR A 25 -16.49 -9.65 -4.20
N PHE A 26 -16.15 -9.47 -5.47
CA PHE A 26 -15.32 -8.36 -5.96
C PHE A 26 -16.15 -7.20 -6.50
N ASP A 27 -17.47 -7.34 -6.51
CA ASP A 27 -18.38 -6.29 -6.91
C ASP A 27 -18.31 -5.12 -5.93
N ARG A 28 -17.99 -3.93 -6.44
CA ARG A 28 -17.83 -2.70 -5.66
C ARG A 28 -18.51 -1.54 -6.37
N ASP A 29 -19.18 -0.72 -5.56
CA ASP A 29 -19.77 0.55 -5.97
C ASP A 29 -19.03 1.68 -5.24
N PRO A 30 -18.47 2.67 -5.96
CA PRO A 30 -17.76 3.81 -5.35
C PRO A 30 -18.56 4.58 -4.31
N ASN A 31 -19.90 4.61 -4.44
CA ASN A 31 -20.77 5.26 -3.47
C ASN A 31 -20.90 4.49 -2.15
N ASN A 32 -20.45 3.23 -2.13
CA ASN A 32 -20.59 2.31 -1.00
C ASN A 32 -19.25 1.77 -0.50
N TYR A 33 -18.12 2.42 -0.83
CA TYR A 33 -16.83 2.07 -0.23
C TYR A 33 -16.88 2.29 1.28
N LYS A 34 -16.30 1.35 2.02
CA LYS A 34 -16.30 1.33 3.49
C LYS A 34 -14.98 1.81 4.08
N HIS A 35 -13.92 1.70 3.31
CA HIS A 35 -12.54 1.85 3.79
C HIS A 35 -11.78 2.95 3.07
N TRP A 36 -12.27 3.39 1.93
CA TRP A 36 -11.61 4.39 1.11
C TRP A 36 -12.58 5.47 0.66
N GLU A 37 -12.07 6.68 0.55
CA GLU A 37 -12.78 7.80 -0.06
C GLU A 37 -11.95 8.33 -1.21
N LEU A 38 -12.58 8.56 -2.37
CA LEU A 38 -11.97 9.12 -3.56
C LEU A 38 -12.48 10.55 -3.79
N LEU A 39 -11.54 11.50 -3.84
CA LEU A 39 -11.80 12.88 -4.23
C LEU A 39 -11.04 13.20 -5.51
N ILE A 40 -11.73 13.76 -6.52
CA ILE A 40 -11.14 14.16 -7.79
C ILE A 40 -11.25 15.67 -7.95
N GLU A 41 -10.10 16.31 -8.12
CA GLU A 41 -9.98 17.76 -8.31
C GLU A 41 -9.12 18.06 -9.55
N GLY A 42 -9.76 18.24 -10.69
CA GLY A 42 -9.05 18.45 -11.95
C GLY A 42 -8.17 17.28 -12.35
N SER A 43 -6.87 17.49 -12.40
CA SER A 43 -5.85 16.47 -12.74
C SER A 43 -5.31 15.69 -11.53
N ARG A 44 -5.77 16.02 -10.31
CA ARG A 44 -5.42 15.32 -9.07
C ARG A 44 -6.57 14.43 -8.61
N ALA A 45 -6.26 13.21 -8.23
CA ALA A 45 -7.11 12.36 -7.40
C ALA A 45 -6.48 12.22 -6.01
N THR A 46 -7.27 12.32 -4.95
CA THR A 46 -6.81 12.02 -3.59
C THR A 46 -7.62 10.84 -3.05
N ILE A 47 -6.91 9.81 -2.62
CA ILE A 47 -7.49 8.60 -2.04
C ILE A 47 -7.20 8.62 -0.55
N PHE A 48 -8.23 8.68 0.26
CA PHE A 48 -8.12 8.71 1.71
C PHE A 48 -8.42 7.33 2.29
N LEU A 49 -7.47 6.78 3.03
CA LEU A 49 -7.66 5.58 3.82
C LEU A 49 -8.37 5.95 5.14
N ASP A 50 -9.53 5.37 5.35
CA ASP A 50 -10.33 5.51 6.56
C ASP A 50 -11.06 4.19 6.83
N VAL A 51 -10.33 3.24 7.38
CA VAL A 51 -10.83 1.87 7.51
C VAL A 51 -11.95 1.80 8.55
N ALA A 52 -13.11 1.33 8.13
CA ALA A 52 -14.22 1.02 9.03
C ALA A 52 -13.86 -0.23 9.86
N GLU A 53 -13.52 -0.04 11.14
CA GLU A 53 -12.93 -1.08 12.00
C GLU A 53 -13.78 -2.35 12.10
N ASN A 54 -15.10 -2.23 12.09
CA ASN A 54 -16.05 -3.32 12.27
C ASN A 54 -16.57 -3.93 10.95
N GLU A 55 -16.04 -3.47 9.81
CA GLU A 55 -16.50 -3.87 8.47
C GLU A 55 -15.50 -4.77 7.75
N GLY A 56 -14.83 -5.64 8.52
CA GLY A 56 -13.98 -6.68 7.93
C GLY A 56 -14.74 -7.55 6.95
N ILE A 57 -14.05 -8.04 5.90
CA ILE A 57 -14.66 -8.89 4.85
C ILE A 57 -15.15 -10.23 5.40
N ARG A 58 -14.70 -10.61 6.61
CA ARG A 58 -15.13 -11.79 7.36
C ARG A 58 -15.31 -11.45 8.83
N PRO A 59 -16.20 -12.15 9.55
CA PRO A 59 -16.35 -11.97 10.99
C PRO A 59 -15.13 -12.48 11.77
N GLY A 60 -14.98 -12.02 13.01
CA GLY A 60 -14.03 -12.55 13.99
C GLY A 60 -12.78 -11.70 14.21
N TYR A 61 -12.63 -10.56 13.55
CA TYR A 61 -11.56 -9.59 13.79
C TYR A 61 -12.05 -8.15 13.56
N GLU A 62 -11.30 -7.20 14.10
CA GLU A 62 -11.52 -5.76 13.90
C GLU A 62 -10.32 -5.16 13.15
N LEU A 63 -10.57 -4.20 12.28
CA LEU A 63 -9.55 -3.55 11.44
C LEU A 63 -9.00 -2.27 12.11
N LYS A 64 -8.43 -2.40 13.30
CA LYS A 64 -7.88 -1.26 14.06
C LYS A 64 -6.65 -0.65 13.38
N LEU A 65 -6.40 0.63 13.65
CA LEU A 65 -5.20 1.37 13.21
C LEU A 65 -5.05 1.40 11.68
N ASN A 66 -6.13 1.51 10.95
CA ASN A 66 -6.11 1.38 9.49
C ASN A 66 -5.40 0.10 9.02
N SER A 67 -5.52 -1.00 9.79
CA SER A 67 -5.10 -2.30 9.28
C SER A 67 -6.05 -2.76 8.20
N TYR A 68 -5.58 -3.61 7.30
CA TYR A 68 -6.41 -4.03 6.20
C TYR A 68 -6.53 -5.54 6.05
N ASP A 69 -7.64 -5.95 5.49
CA ASP A 69 -7.92 -7.28 4.98
C ASP A 69 -8.09 -7.22 3.45
N LEU A 70 -8.58 -8.32 2.88
CA LEU A 70 -8.85 -8.38 1.44
C LEU A 70 -9.91 -7.38 0.98
N GLY A 71 -10.91 -7.03 1.82
CA GLY A 71 -11.96 -6.07 1.48
C GLY A 71 -11.41 -4.67 1.23
N VAL A 72 -10.50 -4.22 2.09
CA VAL A 72 -9.81 -2.94 1.95
C VAL A 72 -9.01 -2.88 0.65
N ASP A 73 -8.33 -3.97 0.31
CA ASP A 73 -7.49 -4.00 -0.90
C ASP A 73 -8.32 -4.17 -2.20
N ILE A 74 -9.49 -4.84 -2.14
CA ILE A 74 -10.43 -4.89 -3.27
C ILE A 74 -10.93 -3.50 -3.62
N GLU A 75 -11.31 -2.68 -2.63
CA GLU A 75 -11.74 -1.30 -2.87
C GLU A 75 -10.59 -0.46 -3.47
N LEU A 76 -9.38 -0.59 -2.94
CA LEU A 76 -8.22 0.11 -3.50
C LEU A 76 -7.96 -0.28 -4.96
N ASN A 77 -8.03 -1.56 -5.28
CA ASN A 77 -7.89 -2.05 -6.65
C ASN A 77 -8.97 -1.48 -7.56
N ASP A 78 -10.23 -1.50 -7.13
CA ASP A 78 -11.36 -0.95 -7.89
C ASP A 78 -11.18 0.55 -8.15
N ILE A 79 -10.79 1.34 -7.14
CA ILE A 79 -10.47 2.77 -7.27
C ILE A 79 -9.41 3.00 -8.36
N ILE A 80 -8.32 2.25 -8.33
CA ILE A 80 -7.23 2.43 -9.30
C ILE A 80 -7.71 2.13 -10.72
N GLN A 81 -8.49 1.05 -10.90
CA GLN A 81 -9.04 0.73 -12.22
C GLN A 81 -9.99 1.82 -12.72
N ARG A 82 -10.86 2.37 -11.85
CA ARG A 82 -11.74 3.46 -12.21
C ARG A 82 -10.99 4.74 -12.57
N ILE A 83 -9.95 5.10 -11.82
CA ILE A 83 -9.12 6.25 -12.19
C ILE A 83 -8.50 6.04 -13.57
N ARG A 84 -7.99 4.85 -13.86
CA ARG A 84 -7.36 4.54 -15.16
C ARG A 84 -8.32 4.64 -16.35
N PHE A 85 -9.57 4.21 -16.17
CA PHE A 85 -10.52 4.06 -17.29
C PHE A 85 -11.63 5.11 -17.30
N GLU A 86 -12.03 5.62 -16.15
CA GLU A 86 -13.16 6.53 -16.03
C GLU A 86 -12.70 8.00 -15.85
N GLN A 87 -11.43 8.23 -15.47
CA GLN A 87 -10.91 9.57 -15.13
C GLN A 87 -9.65 9.94 -15.93
N PRO A 88 -9.74 10.04 -17.27
CA PRO A 88 -8.57 10.26 -18.14
C PRO A 88 -7.87 11.62 -17.93
N GLN A 89 -8.52 12.57 -17.24
CA GLN A 89 -7.93 13.85 -16.88
C GLN A 89 -6.98 13.77 -15.69
N VAL A 90 -7.09 12.74 -14.85
CA VAL A 90 -6.23 12.57 -13.67
C VAL A 90 -4.82 12.22 -14.11
N LYS A 91 -3.83 12.91 -13.54
CA LYS A 91 -2.40 12.72 -13.77
C LYS A 91 -1.66 12.30 -12.53
N VAL A 92 -2.08 12.77 -11.36
CA VAL A 92 -1.44 12.48 -10.08
C VAL A 92 -2.47 11.96 -9.09
N VAL A 93 -2.13 10.85 -8.46
CA VAL A 93 -2.91 10.23 -7.39
C VAL A 93 -2.15 10.39 -6.08
N VAL A 94 -2.78 11.02 -5.09
CA VAL A 94 -2.24 11.14 -3.73
C VAL A 94 -2.96 10.14 -2.84
N ILE A 95 -2.22 9.29 -2.15
CA ILE A 95 -2.75 8.34 -1.16
C ILE A 95 -2.37 8.84 0.23
N THR A 96 -3.34 9.03 1.08
CA THR A 96 -3.14 9.51 2.46
C THR A 96 -4.16 8.88 3.41
N SER A 97 -4.07 9.15 4.70
CA SER A 97 -5.02 8.66 5.71
C SER A 97 -5.84 9.80 6.30
N LYS A 98 -7.09 9.53 6.64
CA LYS A 98 -7.90 10.43 7.47
C LYS A 98 -7.54 10.37 8.96
N GLN A 99 -6.89 9.30 9.41
CA GLN A 99 -6.43 9.20 10.79
C GLN A 99 -5.15 10.01 11.00
N GLU A 100 -5.13 10.86 12.03
CA GLU A 100 -4.02 11.79 12.27
C GLU A 100 -2.68 11.12 12.61
N LYS A 101 -2.70 9.93 13.20
CA LYS A 101 -1.50 9.26 13.72
C LYS A 101 -1.17 7.94 13.05
N ASN A 102 -2.09 7.46 12.23
CA ASN A 102 -1.92 6.16 11.57
C ASN A 102 -2.18 6.30 10.08
N PHE A 103 -1.15 6.10 9.29
CA PHE A 103 -1.35 5.91 7.86
C PHE A 103 -1.95 4.51 7.64
N SER A 104 -1.24 3.45 8.05
CA SER A 104 -1.75 2.09 8.07
C SER A 104 -0.84 1.18 8.88
N ALA A 105 -1.41 0.33 9.72
CA ALA A 105 -0.69 -0.74 10.41
C ALA A 105 -0.38 -1.95 9.51
N GLY A 106 -0.84 -1.94 8.25
CA GLY A 106 -0.66 -3.04 7.31
C GLY A 106 -1.69 -4.15 7.46
N ALA A 107 -1.37 -5.35 7.00
CA ALA A 107 -2.28 -6.48 7.02
C ALA A 107 -2.72 -6.84 8.44
N ASN A 108 -4.01 -7.08 8.62
CA ASN A 108 -4.56 -7.43 9.93
C ASN A 108 -4.04 -8.78 10.41
N ILE A 109 -3.30 -8.78 11.52
CA ILE A 109 -2.63 -9.97 12.06
C ILE A 109 -3.61 -11.02 12.58
N TYR A 110 -4.78 -10.61 13.09
CA TYR A 110 -5.82 -11.53 13.56
C TYR A 110 -6.46 -12.24 12.37
N MET A 111 -6.81 -11.51 11.31
CA MET A 111 -7.28 -12.09 10.06
C MET A 111 -6.26 -13.12 9.52
N LEU A 112 -4.97 -12.76 9.50
CA LEU A 112 -3.92 -13.70 9.08
C LEU A 112 -3.83 -14.91 10.01
N GLY A 113 -3.92 -14.72 11.33
CA GLY A 113 -3.89 -15.81 12.31
C GLY A 113 -5.01 -16.82 12.13
N MET A 114 -6.22 -16.35 11.81
CA MET A 114 -7.43 -17.15 11.63
C MET A 114 -7.54 -17.79 10.23
N SER A 115 -6.75 -17.36 9.27
CA SER A 115 -6.87 -17.78 7.88
C SER A 115 -6.05 -19.04 7.59
N GLU A 116 -6.56 -19.89 6.70
CA GLU A 116 -5.83 -21.01 6.14
C GLU A 116 -4.66 -20.55 5.26
N HIS A 117 -3.70 -21.45 5.04
CA HIS A 117 -2.51 -21.14 4.23
C HIS A 117 -2.87 -20.70 2.81
N SER A 118 -3.79 -21.38 2.16
CA SER A 118 -4.28 -21.06 0.81
C SER A 118 -4.87 -19.63 0.73
N TRP A 119 -5.63 -19.24 1.75
CA TRP A 119 -6.15 -17.88 1.85
C TRP A 119 -5.03 -16.85 1.96
N LYS A 120 -4.05 -17.09 2.84
CA LYS A 120 -2.91 -16.17 3.02
C LYS A 120 -2.12 -15.97 1.73
N VAL A 121 -1.87 -17.07 1.00
CA VAL A 121 -1.17 -16.99 -0.31
C VAL A 121 -1.97 -16.18 -1.31
N ASN A 122 -3.27 -16.44 -1.44
CA ASN A 122 -4.14 -15.71 -2.37
C ASN A 122 -4.29 -14.24 -1.97
N PHE A 123 -4.38 -13.94 -0.67
CA PHE A 123 -4.39 -12.57 -0.17
C PHE A 123 -3.11 -11.83 -0.53
N CYS A 124 -1.94 -12.38 -0.22
CA CYS A 124 -0.65 -11.76 -0.56
C CYS A 124 -0.48 -11.59 -2.08
N LYS A 125 -0.96 -12.55 -2.88
CA LYS A 125 -0.93 -12.44 -4.33
C LYS A 125 -1.80 -11.29 -4.82
N PHE A 126 -3.06 -11.23 -4.39
CA PHE A 126 -3.98 -10.17 -4.79
C PHE A 126 -3.46 -8.78 -4.40
N THR A 127 -3.03 -8.63 -3.15
CA THR A 127 -2.48 -7.35 -2.66
C THR A 127 -1.22 -6.94 -3.44
N ASN A 128 -0.37 -7.89 -3.82
CA ASN A 128 0.79 -7.56 -4.67
C ASN A 128 0.38 -7.14 -6.09
N GLU A 129 -0.65 -7.75 -6.67
CA GLU A 129 -1.18 -7.33 -7.98
C GLU A 129 -1.72 -5.89 -7.94
N THR A 130 -2.39 -5.49 -6.85
CA THR A 130 -2.82 -4.09 -6.67
C THR A 130 -1.61 -3.14 -6.68
N ARG A 131 -0.49 -3.49 -5.99
CA ARG A 131 0.73 -2.67 -5.98
C ARG A 131 1.41 -2.64 -7.36
N ASN A 132 1.44 -3.75 -8.06
CA ASN A 132 1.93 -3.80 -9.46
C ASN A 132 1.08 -2.91 -10.35
N GLY A 133 -0.25 -2.84 -10.11
CA GLY A 133 -1.15 -1.94 -10.83
C GLY A 133 -0.79 -0.45 -10.72
N PHE A 134 -0.23 -0.01 -9.58
CA PHE A 134 0.31 1.35 -9.44
C PHE A 134 1.53 1.55 -10.34
N GLU A 135 2.48 0.63 -10.27
CA GLU A 135 3.73 0.69 -11.03
C GLU A 135 3.47 0.61 -12.54
N ASP A 136 2.56 -0.26 -12.98
CA ASP A 136 2.15 -0.36 -14.37
C ASP A 136 1.48 0.92 -14.86
N SER A 137 0.61 1.52 -14.02
CA SER A 137 -0.06 2.78 -14.34
C SER A 137 0.93 3.94 -14.45
N SER A 138 1.99 3.91 -13.65
CA SER A 138 3.04 4.92 -13.69
C SER A 138 4.03 4.72 -14.84
N ASN A 139 4.41 3.49 -15.14
CA ASN A 139 5.42 3.17 -16.15
C ASN A 139 4.87 3.21 -17.58
N SER A 140 3.66 2.67 -17.77
CA SER A 140 3.05 2.49 -19.09
C SER A 140 1.86 3.42 -19.35
N GLY A 141 1.34 4.04 -18.28
CA GLY A 141 0.22 4.97 -18.32
C GLY A 141 0.64 6.42 -18.13
N SER A 142 -0.35 7.24 -17.83
CA SER A 142 -0.17 8.68 -17.60
C SER A 142 -0.37 9.07 -16.13
N LEU A 143 -0.41 8.11 -15.22
CA LEU A 143 -0.62 8.36 -13.78
C LEU A 143 0.70 8.39 -13.03
N LYS A 144 0.79 9.24 -12.01
CA LYS A 144 1.85 9.24 -11.01
C LYS A 144 1.25 9.13 -9.62
N PHE A 145 1.94 8.46 -8.72
CA PHE A 145 1.43 8.17 -7.38
C PHE A 145 2.34 8.77 -6.31
N ILE A 146 1.72 9.45 -5.35
CA ILE A 146 2.36 9.98 -4.15
C ILE A 146 1.74 9.31 -2.93
N ALA A 147 2.56 8.70 -2.09
CA ALA A 147 2.15 8.33 -0.74
C ALA A 147 2.43 9.50 0.21
N ALA A 148 1.39 10.17 0.68
CA ALA A 148 1.49 11.24 1.67
C ALA A 148 1.27 10.64 3.08
N VAL A 149 2.35 10.17 3.67
CA VAL A 149 2.36 9.42 4.94
C VAL A 149 2.27 10.39 6.10
N ASN A 150 1.08 10.52 6.65
CA ASN A 150 0.74 11.45 7.74
C ASN A 150 0.70 10.81 9.14
N GLY A 151 1.24 9.59 9.28
CA GLY A 151 1.23 8.83 10.53
C GLY A 151 2.14 7.61 10.48
N ILE A 152 1.93 6.65 11.39
CA ILE A 152 2.64 5.37 11.41
C ILE A 152 2.24 4.57 10.16
N CYS A 153 3.25 4.10 9.43
CA CYS A 153 3.11 3.36 8.18
C CYS A 153 3.93 2.07 8.26
N ALA A 154 3.26 0.96 8.54
CA ALA A 154 3.92 -0.30 8.86
C ALA A 154 3.51 -1.44 7.92
N GLY A 155 4.42 -2.37 7.69
CA GLY A 155 4.16 -3.61 6.97
C GLY A 155 3.54 -3.35 5.60
N GLY A 156 2.43 -4.02 5.33
CA GLY A 156 1.71 -3.85 4.07
C GLY A 156 1.23 -2.43 3.78
N GLY A 157 1.05 -1.56 4.81
CA GLY A 157 0.81 -0.14 4.61
C GLY A 157 2.02 0.56 3.98
N TYR A 158 3.22 0.23 4.43
CA TYR A 158 4.44 0.75 3.81
C TYR A 158 4.69 0.09 2.44
N GLU A 159 4.27 -1.14 2.22
CA GLU A 159 4.32 -1.77 0.89
C GLU A 159 3.44 -1.05 -0.15
N VAL A 160 2.29 -0.46 0.26
CA VAL A 160 1.51 0.46 -0.59
C VAL A 160 2.32 1.71 -0.94
N ALA A 161 2.94 2.35 0.07
CA ALA A 161 3.77 3.52 -0.15
C ALA A 161 4.97 3.22 -1.07
N LEU A 162 5.63 2.07 -0.89
CA LEU A 162 6.73 1.63 -1.74
C LEU A 162 6.33 1.42 -3.21
N ALA A 163 5.07 1.12 -3.49
CA ALA A 163 4.56 1.00 -4.85
C ALA A 163 4.36 2.37 -5.54
N CYS A 164 4.24 3.46 -4.78
CA CYS A 164 4.10 4.82 -5.30
C CYS A 164 5.41 5.34 -5.93
N ASP A 165 5.31 6.39 -6.75
CA ASP A 165 6.47 7.06 -7.36
C ASP A 165 7.26 7.85 -6.31
N GLU A 166 6.56 8.50 -5.39
CA GLU A 166 7.16 9.28 -4.30
C GLU A 166 6.49 8.97 -2.95
N ILE A 167 7.29 9.00 -1.89
CA ILE A 167 6.86 8.85 -0.51
C ILE A 167 7.21 10.12 0.25
N LEU A 168 6.20 10.83 0.73
CA LEU A 168 6.34 11.99 1.60
C LEU A 168 6.02 11.56 3.03
N LEU A 169 6.88 11.87 4.00
CA LEU A 169 6.65 11.53 5.40
C LEU A 169 6.54 12.82 6.24
N VAL A 170 5.48 12.91 7.02
CA VAL A 170 5.37 14.00 8.00
C VAL A 170 6.44 13.83 9.09
N ASP A 171 7.17 14.90 9.38
CA ASP A 171 8.19 14.93 10.44
C ASP A 171 7.61 15.55 11.72
N ASP A 172 6.80 14.77 12.40
CA ASP A 172 6.11 15.11 13.66
C ASP A 172 6.75 14.43 14.89
N ARG A 173 7.90 13.77 14.71
CA ARG A 173 8.64 12.97 15.69
C ARG A 173 7.97 11.65 16.08
N SER A 174 6.76 11.35 15.60
CA SER A 174 6.01 10.13 15.91
C SER A 174 5.80 9.24 14.68
N SER A 175 5.64 9.84 13.51
CA SER A 175 5.40 9.14 12.25
C SER A 175 6.63 8.36 11.78
N THR A 176 6.43 7.10 11.43
CA THR A 176 7.49 6.16 11.07
C THR A 176 7.11 5.34 9.86
N VAL A 177 8.10 4.82 9.16
CA VAL A 177 7.95 3.74 8.18
C VAL A 177 8.65 2.48 8.67
N SER A 178 8.06 1.30 8.43
CA SER A 178 8.63 0.03 8.89
C SER A 178 8.18 -1.16 8.07
N LEU A 179 9.00 -2.22 8.03
CA LEU A 179 8.64 -3.57 7.57
C LEU A 179 8.89 -4.56 8.73
N PRO A 180 7.99 -4.57 9.74
CA PRO A 180 8.26 -5.25 11.01
C PRO A 180 7.84 -6.73 11.00
N GLU A 181 7.59 -7.33 9.84
CA GLU A 181 7.08 -8.68 9.72
C GLU A 181 8.03 -9.73 10.31
N VAL A 182 9.33 -9.55 10.10
CA VAL A 182 10.34 -10.50 10.63
C VAL A 182 10.36 -10.51 12.16
N PRO A 183 10.57 -9.35 12.84
CA PRO A 183 10.65 -9.35 14.30
C PRO A 183 9.33 -9.63 15.01
N LEU A 184 8.19 -9.26 14.42
CA LEU A 184 6.89 -9.44 15.08
C LEU A 184 6.19 -10.75 14.72
N LEU A 185 6.29 -11.21 13.47
CA LEU A 185 5.52 -12.33 12.96
C LEU A 185 6.39 -13.53 12.52
N GLY A 186 7.71 -13.34 12.39
CA GLY A 186 8.61 -14.37 11.90
C GLY A 186 8.41 -14.73 10.43
N VAL A 187 7.86 -13.80 9.64
CA VAL A 187 7.63 -13.95 8.20
C VAL A 187 8.28 -12.78 7.44
N LEU A 188 8.45 -12.92 6.13
CA LEU A 188 8.89 -11.84 5.27
C LEU A 188 7.71 -10.96 4.84
N PRO A 189 7.96 -9.67 4.50
CA PRO A 189 6.97 -8.83 3.82
C PRO A 189 6.42 -9.53 2.57
N GLY A 190 5.10 -9.70 2.52
CA GLY A 190 4.44 -10.62 1.58
C GLY A 190 4.03 -10.02 0.24
N THR A 191 4.09 -8.68 0.07
CA THR A 191 3.56 -7.99 -1.11
C THR A 191 4.61 -7.15 -1.85
N GLY A 192 5.83 -7.68 -1.93
CA GLY A 192 6.91 -7.12 -2.73
C GLY A 192 7.71 -6.00 -2.06
N GLY A 193 7.56 -5.82 -0.74
CA GLY A 193 8.25 -4.77 0.02
C GLY A 193 9.76 -4.85 -0.08
N LEU A 194 10.34 -6.06 0.08
CA LEU A 194 11.80 -6.24 0.01
C LEU A 194 12.37 -5.89 -1.37
N THR A 195 11.72 -6.32 -2.44
CA THR A 195 12.14 -6.02 -3.81
C THR A 195 12.06 -4.52 -4.08
N ARG A 196 10.94 -3.87 -3.69
CA ARG A 196 10.82 -2.42 -3.86
C ARG A 196 11.81 -1.64 -3.02
N LEU A 197 12.12 -2.11 -1.82
CA LEU A 197 13.11 -1.49 -0.95
C LEU A 197 14.52 -1.51 -1.58
N THR A 198 14.95 -2.66 -2.10
CA THR A 198 16.30 -2.82 -2.66
C THR A 198 16.40 -2.41 -4.13
N ASP A 199 15.44 -2.83 -4.96
CA ASP A 199 15.56 -2.68 -6.41
C ASP A 199 14.95 -1.37 -6.92
N LYS A 200 13.85 -0.91 -6.34
CA LYS A 200 13.21 0.36 -6.73
C LYS A 200 13.85 1.54 -6.00
N ARG A 201 13.91 1.49 -4.67
CA ARG A 201 14.45 2.58 -3.84
C ARG A 201 15.96 2.56 -3.70
N LYS A 202 16.63 1.50 -4.13
CA LYS A 202 18.11 1.36 -4.06
C LYS A 202 18.66 1.49 -2.62
N VAL A 203 17.89 1.06 -1.64
CA VAL A 203 18.39 0.97 -0.26
C VAL A 203 19.52 -0.05 -0.21
N ARG A 204 20.65 0.30 0.42
CA ARG A 204 21.76 -0.63 0.58
C ARG A 204 21.31 -1.87 1.35
N LYS A 205 21.79 -3.05 0.93
CA LYS A 205 21.34 -4.33 1.52
C LYS A 205 21.55 -4.43 3.03
N ASP A 206 22.68 -3.94 3.54
CA ASP A 206 22.97 -3.92 4.97
C ASP A 206 21.98 -3.02 5.75
N ILE A 207 21.59 -1.88 5.16
CA ILE A 207 20.56 -1.00 5.74
C ILE A 207 19.18 -1.67 5.65
N ALA A 208 18.87 -2.34 4.55
CA ALA A 208 17.62 -3.07 4.39
C ALA A 208 17.48 -4.20 5.43
N ASP A 209 18.56 -4.93 5.70
CA ASP A 209 18.58 -5.99 6.73
C ASP A 209 18.30 -5.41 8.13
N ILE A 210 18.94 -4.29 8.49
CA ILE A 210 18.69 -3.59 9.76
C ILE A 210 17.25 -3.07 9.81
N PHE A 211 16.76 -2.48 8.72
CA PHE A 211 15.42 -1.90 8.65
C PHE A 211 14.34 -2.99 8.83
N CYS A 212 14.47 -4.11 8.14
CA CYS A 212 13.48 -5.20 8.20
C CYS A 212 13.54 -6.02 9.51
N THR A 213 14.56 -5.84 10.33
CA THR A 213 14.68 -6.46 11.66
C THR A 213 14.34 -5.51 12.81
N ASN A 214 14.01 -4.25 12.51
CA ASN A 214 13.63 -3.24 13.50
C ASN A 214 12.09 -3.10 13.58
N ALA A 215 11.53 -3.39 14.75
CA ALA A 215 10.09 -3.25 14.98
C ALA A 215 9.63 -1.78 15.16
N ASP A 216 10.52 -0.91 15.66
CA ASP A 216 10.16 0.48 16.02
C ASP A 216 10.01 1.41 14.79
N GLY A 217 10.48 0.95 13.62
CA GLY A 217 10.47 1.75 12.39
C GLY A 217 11.53 2.86 12.36
N VAL A 218 11.51 3.61 11.27
CA VAL A 218 12.46 4.70 11.01
C VAL A 218 11.68 5.97 10.66
N ARG A 219 12.14 7.13 11.15
CA ARG A 219 11.46 8.43 11.03
C ARG A 219 12.38 9.57 10.65
N GLY A 220 11.78 10.68 10.25
CA GLY A 220 12.45 11.97 10.03
C GLY A 220 13.64 11.86 9.09
N LYS A 221 14.71 12.62 9.42
CA LYS A 221 15.93 12.66 8.61
C LYS A 221 16.55 11.28 8.36
N LYS A 222 16.48 10.36 9.33
CA LYS A 222 17.04 9.00 9.16
C LYS A 222 16.30 8.22 8.05
N ALA A 223 14.98 8.38 7.95
CA ALA A 223 14.21 7.76 6.88
C ALA A 223 14.61 8.31 5.50
N LEU A 224 14.87 9.62 5.41
CA LEU A 224 15.37 10.26 4.20
C LEU A 224 16.79 9.79 3.86
N ASP A 225 17.71 9.82 4.82
CA ASP A 225 19.12 9.44 4.63
C ASP A 225 19.26 7.95 4.22
N TRP A 226 18.35 7.11 4.65
CA TRP A 226 18.31 5.69 4.29
C TRP A 226 17.54 5.41 2.99
N ASN A 227 17.07 6.46 2.31
CA ASN A 227 16.29 6.37 1.09
C ASN A 227 14.95 5.59 1.24
N LEU A 228 14.42 5.57 2.46
CA LEU A 228 13.12 4.96 2.75
C LEU A 228 11.96 5.86 2.30
N VAL A 229 12.16 7.17 2.30
CA VAL A 229 11.21 8.19 1.85
C VAL A 229 11.92 9.20 0.96
N ASP A 230 11.16 9.94 0.14
CA ASP A 230 11.73 10.91 -0.80
C ASP A 230 11.80 12.32 -0.20
N HIS A 231 10.82 12.68 0.61
CA HIS A 231 10.73 13.99 1.23
C HIS A 231 10.18 13.90 2.65
N ILE A 232 10.57 14.87 3.48
CA ILE A 232 10.04 15.06 4.83
C ILE A 232 9.65 16.53 5.02
N ALA A 233 8.58 16.78 5.77
CA ALA A 233 8.21 18.14 6.16
C ALA A 233 7.51 18.14 7.53
N PRO A 234 7.66 19.22 8.32
CA PRO A 234 6.90 19.36 9.56
C PRO A 234 5.39 19.48 9.25
N PRO A 235 4.50 19.16 10.21
CA PRO A 235 3.05 19.17 10.00
C PRO A 235 2.53 20.46 9.36
N SER A 236 3.07 21.62 9.78
CA SER A 236 2.66 22.93 9.27
C SER A 236 2.99 23.19 7.79
N LYS A 237 3.89 22.40 7.19
CA LYS A 237 4.32 22.52 5.78
C LYS A 237 3.99 21.29 4.96
N PHE A 238 3.40 20.27 5.57
CA PHE A 238 3.21 18.98 4.89
C PHE A 238 2.26 19.08 3.70
N ASN A 239 1.13 19.79 3.85
CA ASN A 239 0.20 20.00 2.74
C ASN A 239 0.83 20.81 1.59
N SER A 240 1.61 21.85 1.92
CA SER A 240 2.32 22.64 0.89
C SER A 240 3.35 21.79 0.14
N LEU A 241 4.01 20.84 0.83
CA LEU A 241 4.90 19.89 0.18
C LEU A 241 4.15 18.97 -0.76
N ILE A 242 2.97 18.45 -0.33
CA ILE A 242 2.13 17.60 -1.21
C ILE A 242 1.77 18.36 -2.48
N ASP A 243 1.29 19.61 -2.36
CA ASP A 243 0.88 20.43 -3.51
C ASP A 243 2.06 20.73 -4.45
N GLU A 244 3.24 21.01 -3.90
CA GLU A 244 4.47 21.18 -4.67
C GLU A 244 4.80 19.91 -5.48
N ARG A 245 4.76 18.73 -4.82
CA ARG A 245 5.10 17.46 -5.47
C ARG A 245 4.06 17.04 -6.51
N VAL A 246 2.78 17.30 -6.25
CA VAL A 246 1.71 17.10 -7.24
C VAL A 246 2.00 17.93 -8.50
N SER A 247 2.22 19.24 -8.34
CA SER A 247 2.51 20.15 -9.47
C SER A 247 3.77 19.72 -10.24
N PHE A 248 4.81 19.27 -9.52
CA PHE A 248 6.03 18.78 -10.15
C PHE A 248 5.76 17.51 -10.97
N LEU A 249 5.07 16.51 -10.41
CA LEU A 249 4.79 15.25 -11.12
C LEU A 249 3.83 15.48 -12.30
N GLU A 250 2.83 16.33 -12.16
CA GLU A 250 1.96 16.72 -13.30
C GLU A 250 2.76 17.23 -14.50
N SER A 251 3.79 18.04 -14.25
CA SER A 251 4.66 18.56 -15.30
C SER A 251 5.50 17.47 -15.99
N LYS A 252 5.68 16.32 -15.34
CA LYS A 252 6.46 15.19 -15.84
C LYS A 252 5.61 14.18 -16.61
N VAL A 253 4.30 14.17 -16.40
CA VAL A 253 3.38 13.29 -17.14
C VAL A 253 3.36 13.75 -18.60
N LYS A 254 3.92 12.90 -19.47
CA LYS A 254 3.85 13.15 -20.92
C LYS A 254 2.43 12.85 -21.39
N PRO A 255 1.85 13.65 -22.29
CA PRO A 255 0.64 13.23 -22.99
C PRO A 255 0.89 11.85 -23.60
N VAL A 256 -0.10 10.97 -23.52
CA VAL A 256 0.00 9.67 -24.20
C VAL A 256 0.18 9.96 -25.68
N SER A 257 1.42 9.90 -26.16
CA SER A 257 1.68 9.88 -27.60
C SER A 257 1.29 8.47 -28.04
N TYR A 258 0.17 8.37 -28.73
CA TYR A 258 -0.12 7.16 -29.49
C TYR A 258 1.02 7.01 -30.50
N THR A 259 2.00 6.20 -30.19
CA THR A 259 2.85 5.64 -31.20
C THR A 259 1.88 4.83 -32.08
N HIS A 260 1.56 5.37 -33.24
CA HIS A 260 0.85 4.62 -34.25
C HIS A 260 1.63 3.32 -34.45
N LEU A 261 1.08 2.20 -34.05
CA LEU A 261 1.46 0.92 -34.59
C LEU A 261 1.11 1.00 -36.07
N THR A 262 2.02 1.47 -36.87
CA THR A 262 1.95 1.27 -38.31
C THR A 262 2.05 -0.23 -38.48
N LEU A 263 0.92 -0.87 -38.70
CA LEU A 263 0.88 -2.24 -39.20
C LEU A 263 1.84 -2.27 -40.41
N PRO A 264 2.79 -3.22 -40.48
CA PRO A 264 3.60 -3.35 -41.67
C PRO A 264 2.65 -3.55 -42.84
N THR A 265 2.66 -2.57 -43.72
CA THR A 265 1.95 -2.68 -45.00
C THR A 265 2.59 -3.87 -45.70
N MET A 266 1.89 -4.99 -45.80
CA MET A 266 2.31 -6.08 -46.65
C MET A 266 2.29 -5.51 -48.07
N ILE A 267 3.45 -5.19 -48.60
CA ILE A 267 3.63 -4.95 -50.01
C ILE A 267 3.44 -6.31 -50.67
N GLY A 268 2.24 -6.55 -51.20
CA GLY A 268 1.99 -7.71 -52.03
C GLY A 268 2.81 -7.58 -53.30
N VAL A 269 3.56 -8.62 -53.58
CA VAL A 269 4.19 -8.87 -54.89
C VAL A 269 3.15 -9.53 -55.77
#